data_359cf8832eeede82aedab6c7b8d19aa0
#
_entry.id   359cf8832eeede82aedab6c7b8d19aa0
#
_cell.length_a   1.000
_cell.length_b   1.000
_cell.length_c   1.000
_cell.angle_alpha   90.00
_cell.angle_beta   90.00
_cell.angle_gamma   90.00
#
_symmetry.space_group_name_H-M   'P 1'
#
loop_
_entity.id
_entity.type
_entity.pdbx_description
1 polymer ?
#
loop_
_entity_poly.entity_id
_entity_poly.type
_entity_poly.pdbx_seq_one_letter_code
_entity_poly.pdbx_strand_id
1 'polypeptide(L)'
;TYWYCWTDKIQENNLELTELFNETVGKEKGIHVTAEYQGTYDECHQKLQAAFVANEMPDVSVMEISSIRRFAENGVIEPLDSYIEASGIDMTDFYDALLLNGQVDGSCYGLPYLRSTPIMYYNNTLLKEAGYDGANLKTWDDLKEMAVAVHEKTGGYGISQYSYIWTLDAFMIEHGSSVLNDDETATNLNSEAGKEVIGFFRDLIDQGVVHAFNNTESDKVTADVQNEDTAIWFSSTGDLTKFSSMADELGFELGVGFIPMEECYGTPTGGCNLVMMSKLPDKKKEAAWEFIRFMTDTEQTVKSSIKTGYLPARKSAGESETMKAYFEEMPMARVALNQLTYAN
;
A
#
# COMPACT_ATOMS: atom_id res chain seq x y z
N THR A 1 7.29 13.26 19.25
CA THR A 1 5.99 13.10 18.57
C THR A 1 6.14 12.27 17.31
N TYR A 2 5.13 11.46 17.00
CA TYR A 2 5.02 10.62 15.82
C TYR A 2 3.75 10.98 15.04
N TRP A 3 3.89 11.38 13.78
CA TRP A 3 2.78 11.68 12.89
C TRP A 3 2.44 10.48 12.01
N TYR A 4 1.15 10.06 12.03
CA TYR A 4 0.65 8.96 11.21
C TYR A 4 -0.58 9.37 10.40
N CYS A 5 -0.87 8.59 9.35
CA CYS A 5 -1.99 8.79 8.43
C CYS A 5 -2.99 7.65 8.55
N TRP A 6 -4.19 7.91 8.03
CA TRP A 6 -5.31 6.97 7.93
C TRP A 6 -5.98 6.63 9.25
N THR A 7 -7.19 6.13 9.15
CA THR A 7 -8.07 5.74 10.25
C THR A 7 -8.22 4.22 10.37
N ASP A 8 -9.25 3.76 11.03
CA ASP A 8 -9.63 2.35 11.18
C ASP A 8 -8.48 1.45 11.69
N LYS A 9 -8.29 0.29 11.12
CA LYS A 9 -7.26 -0.67 11.53
C LYS A 9 -5.84 -0.12 11.45
N ILE A 10 -5.57 0.82 10.54
CA ILE A 10 -4.27 1.47 10.43
C ILE A 10 -4.03 2.37 11.64
N GLN A 11 -5.03 3.15 12.05
CA GLN A 11 -4.95 3.97 13.27
C GLN A 11 -4.76 3.09 14.50
N GLU A 12 -5.60 2.07 14.66
CA GLU A 12 -5.48 1.13 15.78
C GLU A 12 -4.07 0.55 15.87
N ASN A 13 -3.50 0.09 14.73
CA ASN A 13 -2.15 -0.45 14.67
C ASN A 13 -1.09 0.57 15.14
N ASN A 14 -1.15 1.81 14.65
CA ASN A 14 -0.21 2.87 15.04
C ASN A 14 -0.29 3.20 16.53
N LEU A 15 -1.50 3.27 17.09
CA LEU A 15 -1.70 3.56 18.51
C LEU A 15 -1.23 2.41 19.40
N GLU A 16 -1.59 1.17 19.08
CA GLU A 16 -1.19 -0.02 19.85
C GLU A 16 0.33 -0.23 19.85
N LEU A 17 0.99 -0.08 18.70
CA LEU A 17 2.43 -0.23 18.61
C LEU A 17 3.17 0.93 19.32
N THR A 18 2.62 2.14 19.27
CA THR A 18 3.18 3.27 20.03
C THR A 18 3.07 3.04 21.54
N GLU A 19 1.92 2.54 22.01
CA GLU A 19 1.75 2.21 23.44
C GLU A 19 2.67 1.05 23.85
N LEU A 20 2.78 0.01 23.03
CA LEU A 20 3.70 -1.10 23.28
C LEU A 20 5.16 -0.62 23.36
N PHE A 21 5.58 0.31 22.49
CA PHE A 21 6.89 0.94 22.61
C PHE A 21 7.05 1.67 23.93
N ASN A 22 6.07 2.49 24.32
CA ASN A 22 6.10 3.28 25.55
C ASN A 22 6.17 2.41 26.81
N GLU A 23 5.48 1.27 26.82
CA GLU A 23 5.47 0.34 27.95
C GLU A 23 6.74 -0.54 28.05
N THR A 24 7.45 -0.72 26.93
CA THR A 24 8.63 -1.62 26.80
C THR A 24 9.92 -0.82 26.61
N VAL A 25 10.42 -0.74 25.38
CA VAL A 25 11.68 -0.09 25.02
C VAL A 25 11.70 1.39 25.45
N GLY A 26 10.61 2.11 25.27
CA GLY A 26 10.49 3.50 25.67
C GLY A 26 10.67 3.70 27.18
N LYS A 27 10.00 2.87 27.98
CA LYS A 27 10.12 2.89 29.44
C LYS A 27 11.56 2.57 29.90
N GLU A 28 12.19 1.56 29.28
CA GLU A 28 13.56 1.17 29.62
C GLU A 28 14.57 2.29 29.32
N LYS A 29 14.39 2.98 28.19
CA LYS A 29 15.30 4.03 27.70
C LYS A 29 14.91 5.44 28.12
N GLY A 30 13.79 5.61 28.84
CA GLY A 30 13.29 6.94 29.26
C GLY A 30 12.75 7.76 28.08
N ILE A 31 12.22 7.08 27.05
CA ILE A 31 11.60 7.69 25.87
C ILE A 31 10.09 7.51 25.94
N HIS A 32 9.35 8.58 25.67
CA HIS A 32 7.90 8.53 25.53
C HIS A 32 7.46 9.14 24.20
N VAL A 33 6.69 8.41 23.41
CA VAL A 33 6.19 8.83 22.11
C VAL A 33 4.70 9.09 22.17
N THR A 34 4.28 10.24 21.63
CA THR A 34 2.86 10.58 21.40
C THR A 34 2.58 10.46 19.91
N ALA A 35 1.62 9.62 19.55
CA ALA A 35 1.17 9.45 18.18
C ALA A 35 0.04 10.43 17.85
N GLU A 36 0.13 11.10 16.69
CA GLU A 36 -0.79 12.16 16.27
C GLU A 36 -1.30 11.89 14.85
N TYR A 37 -2.61 11.74 14.70
CA TYR A 37 -3.27 11.57 13.41
C TYR A 37 -3.21 12.84 12.56
N GLN A 38 -2.83 12.70 11.29
CA GLN A 38 -2.62 13.84 10.39
C GLN A 38 -3.51 13.85 9.14
N GLY A 39 -4.42 12.90 8.99
CA GLY A 39 -5.29 12.79 7.81
C GLY A 39 -4.74 11.82 6.78
N THR A 40 -4.91 12.15 5.50
CA THR A 40 -4.34 11.43 4.36
C THR A 40 -2.82 11.71 4.23
N TYR A 41 -2.14 11.01 3.33
CA TYR A 41 -0.74 11.31 3.03
C TYR A 41 -0.55 12.75 2.53
N ASP A 42 -1.42 13.22 1.65
CA ASP A 42 -1.33 14.59 1.11
C ASP A 42 -1.51 15.65 2.19
N GLU A 43 -2.48 15.46 3.09
CA GLU A 43 -2.69 16.37 4.23
C GLU A 43 -1.49 16.36 5.19
N CYS A 44 -0.95 15.18 5.48
CA CYS A 44 0.24 15.04 6.32
C CYS A 44 1.45 15.73 5.67
N HIS A 45 1.69 15.52 4.38
CA HIS A 45 2.81 16.14 3.66
C HIS A 45 2.68 17.68 3.61
N GLN A 46 1.49 18.21 3.42
CA GLN A 46 1.25 19.67 3.49
C GLN A 46 1.55 20.21 4.88
N LYS A 47 1.11 19.51 5.95
CA LYS A 47 1.40 19.86 7.32
C LYS A 47 2.89 19.78 7.65
N LEU A 48 3.60 18.74 7.15
CA LEU A 48 5.06 18.59 7.31
C LEU A 48 5.82 19.76 6.65
N GLN A 49 5.41 20.19 5.45
CA GLN A 49 6.02 21.35 4.79
C GLN A 49 5.81 22.64 5.61
N ALA A 50 4.61 22.87 6.11
CA ALA A 50 4.31 24.01 6.94
C ALA A 50 5.09 23.98 8.28
N ALA A 51 5.14 22.83 8.92
CA ALA A 51 5.88 22.60 10.18
C ALA A 51 7.40 22.79 9.98
N PHE A 52 7.94 22.39 8.82
CA PHE A 52 9.36 22.61 8.48
C PHE A 52 9.71 24.08 8.40
N VAL A 53 8.86 24.87 7.77
CA VAL A 53 9.03 26.34 7.69
C VAL A 53 8.91 27.00 9.06
N ALA A 54 7.93 26.54 9.87
CA ALA A 54 7.70 27.05 11.22
C ALA A 54 8.74 26.56 12.26
N ASN A 55 9.57 25.57 11.91
CA ASN A 55 10.48 24.87 12.81
C ASN A 55 9.74 24.17 14.00
N GLU A 56 8.57 23.61 13.71
CA GLU A 56 7.67 22.92 14.65
C GLU A 56 7.35 21.50 14.18
N MET A 57 8.36 20.77 13.65
CA MET A 57 8.20 19.43 13.10
C MET A 57 7.97 18.37 14.18
N PRO A 58 7.29 17.26 13.84
CA PRO A 58 7.34 16.05 14.66
C PRO A 58 8.76 15.50 14.73
N ASP A 59 8.98 14.44 15.51
CA ASP A 59 10.27 13.75 15.55
C ASP A 59 10.34 12.65 14.49
N VAL A 60 9.23 11.91 14.30
CA VAL A 60 9.05 10.83 13.29
C VAL A 60 7.74 11.05 12.56
N SER A 61 7.71 10.68 11.29
CA SER A 61 6.48 10.65 10.50
C SER A 61 6.43 9.42 9.60
N VAL A 62 5.23 8.97 9.28
CA VAL A 62 5.03 8.18 8.06
C VAL A 62 5.22 9.10 6.85
N MET A 63 5.77 8.54 5.78
CA MET A 63 5.90 9.25 4.51
C MET A 63 5.58 8.29 3.37
N GLU A 64 4.63 8.66 2.55
CA GLU A 64 4.28 7.92 1.33
C GLU A 64 5.51 7.86 0.42
N ILE A 65 5.75 6.71 -0.19
CA ILE A 65 7.03 6.37 -0.84
C ILE A 65 7.42 7.29 -1.99
N SER A 66 6.47 7.78 -2.80
CA SER A 66 6.75 8.68 -3.92
C SER A 66 7.22 10.07 -3.49
N SER A 67 7.00 10.44 -2.22
CA SER A 67 7.36 11.75 -1.68
C SER A 67 8.75 11.80 -1.06
N ILE A 68 9.38 10.64 -0.77
CA ILE A 68 10.65 10.57 -0.02
C ILE A 68 11.75 11.36 -0.70
N ARG A 69 11.98 11.18 -2.01
CA ARG A 69 12.99 11.93 -2.77
C ARG A 69 12.82 13.43 -2.59
N ARG A 70 11.63 13.95 -2.80
CA ARG A 70 11.35 15.39 -2.69
C ARG A 70 11.64 15.94 -1.29
N PHE A 71 11.28 15.20 -0.23
CA PHE A 71 11.54 15.64 1.14
C PHE A 71 13.02 15.52 1.53
N ALA A 72 13.74 14.50 1.03
CA ALA A 72 15.17 14.33 1.22
C ALA A 72 15.97 15.46 0.53
N GLU A 73 15.73 15.72 -0.75
CA GLU A 73 16.41 16.76 -1.53
C GLU A 73 16.18 18.17 -0.96
N ASN A 74 15.04 18.42 -0.33
CA ASN A 74 14.75 19.67 0.36
C ASN A 74 15.27 19.72 1.81
N GLY A 75 16.00 18.69 2.27
CA GLY A 75 16.59 18.63 3.60
C GLY A 75 15.58 18.57 4.74
N VAL A 76 14.37 18.08 4.49
CA VAL A 76 13.30 18.00 5.50
C VAL A 76 13.46 16.76 6.38
N ILE A 77 13.94 15.67 5.79
CA ILE A 77 14.17 14.38 6.47
C ILE A 77 15.65 14.07 6.57
N GLU A 78 16.01 13.31 7.59
CA GLU A 78 17.39 12.95 7.96
C GLU A 78 17.80 11.65 7.25
N PRO A 79 19.03 11.56 6.70
CA PRO A 79 19.58 10.28 6.26
C PRO A 79 19.81 9.34 7.46
N LEU A 80 19.45 8.08 7.30
CA LEU A 80 19.46 7.09 8.39
C LEU A 80 20.73 6.22 8.41
N ASP A 81 21.64 6.37 7.44
CA ASP A 81 22.80 5.47 7.23
C ASP A 81 23.67 5.33 8.50
N SER A 82 23.99 6.43 9.18
CA SER A 82 24.80 6.40 10.40
C SER A 82 24.11 5.66 11.56
N TYR A 83 22.79 5.75 11.65
CA TYR A 83 22.00 5.05 12.67
C TYR A 83 21.87 3.56 12.34
N ILE A 84 21.72 3.22 11.07
CA ILE A 84 21.70 1.84 10.56
C ILE A 84 23.03 1.16 10.89
N GLU A 85 24.16 1.79 10.53
CA GLU A 85 25.51 1.29 10.83
C GLU A 85 25.74 1.10 12.34
N ALA A 86 25.43 2.13 13.14
CA ALA A 86 25.65 2.10 14.58
C ALA A 86 24.78 1.06 15.31
N SER A 87 23.57 0.79 14.84
CA SER A 87 22.68 -0.19 15.45
C SER A 87 22.90 -1.63 14.97
N GLY A 88 23.59 -1.82 13.85
CA GLY A 88 23.82 -3.13 13.24
C GLY A 88 22.54 -3.82 12.74
N ILE A 89 21.49 -3.02 12.40
CA ILE A 89 20.27 -3.57 11.82
C ILE A 89 20.56 -4.26 10.49
N ASP A 90 20.08 -5.49 10.34
CA ASP A 90 20.26 -6.24 9.08
C ASP A 90 19.29 -5.70 8.01
N MET A 91 19.84 -4.90 7.09
CA MET A 91 19.09 -4.35 5.98
C MET A 91 18.75 -5.40 4.91
N THR A 92 19.48 -6.53 4.87
CA THR A 92 19.21 -7.61 3.91
C THR A 92 17.98 -8.44 4.28
N ASP A 93 17.47 -8.27 5.50
CA ASP A 93 16.22 -8.86 5.97
C ASP A 93 14.97 -8.19 5.37
N PHE A 94 15.08 -6.95 4.89
CA PHE A 94 13.98 -6.34 4.15
C PHE A 94 13.89 -6.89 2.73
N TYR A 95 12.70 -6.87 2.14
CA TYR A 95 12.53 -7.14 0.71
C TYR A 95 13.11 -5.98 -0.11
N ASP A 96 13.95 -6.30 -1.09
CA ASP A 96 14.71 -5.31 -1.87
C ASP A 96 13.78 -4.30 -2.57
N ALA A 97 12.70 -4.76 -3.20
CA ALA A 97 11.69 -3.91 -3.83
C ALA A 97 11.04 -2.91 -2.86
N LEU A 98 11.00 -3.22 -1.55
CA LEU A 98 10.45 -2.31 -0.54
C LEU A 98 11.48 -1.32 0.02
N LEU A 99 12.78 -1.64 -0.08
CA LEU A 99 13.86 -0.75 0.35
C LEU A 99 14.13 0.38 -0.66
N LEU A 100 14.00 0.10 -1.95
CA LEU A 100 14.38 1.04 -3.03
C LEU A 100 13.74 2.42 -2.85
N ASN A 101 12.46 2.47 -2.52
CA ASN A 101 11.73 3.73 -2.33
C ASN A 101 12.17 4.54 -1.10
N GLY A 102 12.93 3.94 -0.18
CA GLY A 102 13.53 4.63 0.97
C GLY A 102 14.89 5.23 0.68
N GLN A 103 15.45 4.98 -0.51
CA GLN A 103 16.80 5.40 -0.88
C GLN A 103 16.78 6.58 -1.86
N VAL A 104 17.64 7.56 -1.63
CA VAL A 104 17.86 8.72 -2.49
C VAL A 104 19.36 8.91 -2.64
N ASP A 105 19.85 8.84 -3.88
CA ASP A 105 21.27 9.02 -4.23
C ASP A 105 22.23 8.17 -3.41
N GLY A 106 21.82 6.93 -3.08
CA GLY A 106 22.61 5.95 -2.34
C GLY A 106 22.53 6.05 -0.82
N SER A 107 21.77 7.01 -0.27
CA SER A 107 21.51 7.13 1.17
C SER A 107 20.09 6.68 1.53
N CYS A 108 19.92 6.05 2.68
CA CYS A 108 18.64 5.61 3.22
C CYS A 108 17.97 6.72 4.03
N TYR A 109 16.76 7.14 3.65
CA TYR A 109 15.99 8.17 4.34
C TYR A 109 14.75 7.63 5.05
N GLY A 110 14.38 6.39 4.84
CA GLY A 110 13.22 5.80 5.50
C GLY A 110 13.26 4.28 5.50
N LEU A 111 12.81 3.68 6.61
CA LEU A 111 12.64 2.23 6.70
C LEU A 111 11.22 1.82 6.31
N PRO A 112 11.07 0.74 5.52
CA PRO A 112 9.77 0.21 5.14
C PRO A 112 8.90 -0.09 6.36
N TYR A 113 7.66 0.45 6.37
CA TYR A 113 6.73 0.27 7.48
C TYR A 113 5.42 -0.40 7.01
N LEU A 114 4.43 0.37 6.60
CA LEU A 114 3.17 -0.15 6.05
C LEU A 114 3.28 -0.18 4.53
N ARG A 115 3.67 -1.33 3.99
CA ARG A 115 3.96 -1.49 2.56
C ARG A 115 2.89 -2.32 1.87
N SER A 116 2.55 -1.94 0.67
CA SER A 116 1.47 -2.54 -0.11
C SER A 116 1.85 -2.71 -1.59
N THR A 117 1.03 -3.48 -2.28
CA THR A 117 0.90 -3.45 -3.74
C THR A 117 -0.57 -3.27 -4.09
N PRO A 118 -0.91 -2.75 -5.27
CA PRO A 118 -2.28 -2.87 -5.77
C PRO A 118 -2.56 -4.33 -6.08
N ILE A 119 -3.76 -4.79 -5.73
CA ILE A 119 -4.23 -6.14 -6.06
C ILE A 119 -5.67 -6.07 -6.55
N MET A 120 -6.08 -7.12 -7.23
CA MET A 120 -7.45 -7.33 -7.62
C MET A 120 -8.22 -8.04 -6.51
N TYR A 121 -9.37 -7.48 -6.14
CA TYR A 121 -10.39 -8.11 -5.31
C TYR A 121 -11.59 -8.47 -6.17
N TYR A 122 -12.28 -9.55 -5.81
CA TYR A 122 -13.52 -9.91 -6.50
C TYR A 122 -14.53 -10.61 -5.59
N ASN A 123 -15.82 -10.34 -5.85
CA ASN A 123 -16.95 -11.08 -5.31
C ASN A 123 -17.17 -12.33 -6.17
N ASN A 124 -16.67 -13.48 -5.71
CA ASN A 124 -16.76 -14.73 -6.46
C ASN A 124 -18.18 -15.28 -6.52
N THR A 125 -19.07 -14.86 -5.62
CA THR A 125 -20.49 -15.20 -5.67
C THR A 125 -21.13 -14.61 -6.93
N LEU A 126 -20.94 -13.31 -7.20
CA LEU A 126 -21.44 -12.65 -8.40
C LEU A 126 -20.81 -13.22 -9.69
N LEU A 127 -19.49 -13.51 -9.66
CA LEU A 127 -18.81 -14.14 -10.80
C LEU A 127 -19.39 -15.52 -11.08
N LYS A 128 -19.65 -16.35 -10.06
CA LYS A 128 -20.27 -17.68 -10.22
C LYS A 128 -21.69 -17.60 -10.75
N GLU A 129 -22.48 -16.60 -10.34
CA GLU A 129 -23.81 -16.35 -10.91
C GLU A 129 -23.77 -16.02 -12.40
N ALA A 130 -22.70 -15.35 -12.85
CA ALA A 130 -22.44 -15.09 -14.27
C ALA A 130 -21.79 -16.29 -15.01
N GLY A 131 -21.49 -17.39 -14.30
CA GLY A 131 -20.95 -18.61 -14.89
C GLY A 131 -19.42 -18.70 -14.88
N TYR A 132 -18.73 -17.86 -14.08
CA TYR A 132 -17.27 -17.78 -14.02
C TYR A 132 -16.75 -18.10 -12.61
N ASP A 133 -15.45 -18.31 -12.51
CA ASP A 133 -14.72 -18.39 -11.25
C ASP A 133 -13.56 -17.38 -11.32
N GLY A 134 -13.55 -16.41 -10.41
CA GLY A 134 -12.53 -15.36 -10.34
C GLY A 134 -11.10 -15.88 -10.16
N ALA A 135 -10.92 -17.11 -9.68
CA ALA A 135 -9.61 -17.75 -9.61
C ALA A 135 -8.98 -17.97 -11.01
N ASN A 136 -9.78 -17.94 -12.08
CA ASN A 136 -9.33 -18.07 -13.47
C ASN A 136 -9.06 -16.70 -14.13
N LEU A 137 -9.35 -15.57 -13.47
CA LEU A 137 -9.11 -14.22 -13.98
C LEU A 137 -7.61 -13.92 -13.93
N LYS A 138 -6.92 -13.93 -15.07
CA LYS A 138 -5.47 -13.79 -15.20
C LYS A 138 -5.05 -12.71 -16.18
N THR A 139 -5.85 -12.47 -17.21
CA THR A 139 -5.53 -11.58 -18.33
C THR A 139 -6.56 -10.46 -18.46
N TRP A 140 -6.24 -9.44 -19.26
CA TRP A 140 -7.20 -8.38 -19.58
C TRP A 140 -8.41 -8.91 -20.35
N ASP A 141 -8.22 -9.92 -21.21
CA ASP A 141 -9.32 -10.58 -21.89
C ASP A 141 -10.25 -11.28 -20.91
N ASP A 142 -9.71 -12.02 -19.92
CA ASP A 142 -10.51 -12.62 -18.85
C ASP A 142 -11.26 -11.54 -18.04
N LEU A 143 -10.56 -10.44 -17.68
CA LEU A 143 -11.15 -9.32 -16.95
C LEU A 143 -12.35 -8.73 -17.71
N LYS A 144 -12.18 -8.46 -18.99
CA LYS A 144 -13.23 -7.92 -19.85
C LYS A 144 -14.40 -8.88 -19.98
N GLU A 145 -14.12 -10.15 -20.28
CA GLU A 145 -15.16 -11.17 -20.47
C GLU A 145 -15.99 -11.35 -19.21
N MET A 146 -15.35 -11.53 -18.05
CA MET A 146 -16.04 -11.74 -16.78
C MET A 146 -16.80 -10.50 -16.33
N ALA A 147 -16.22 -9.30 -16.47
CA ALA A 147 -16.89 -8.05 -16.12
C ALA A 147 -18.13 -7.78 -16.96
N VAL A 148 -18.07 -8.00 -18.27
CA VAL A 148 -19.23 -7.88 -19.17
C VAL A 148 -20.30 -8.88 -18.80
N ALA A 149 -19.93 -10.14 -18.56
CA ALA A 149 -20.90 -11.19 -18.20
C ALA A 149 -21.62 -10.90 -16.88
N VAL A 150 -20.93 -10.37 -15.87
CA VAL A 150 -21.57 -9.93 -14.62
C VAL A 150 -22.55 -8.79 -14.89
N HIS A 151 -22.13 -7.77 -15.63
CA HIS A 151 -22.99 -6.64 -15.98
C HIS A 151 -24.29 -7.09 -16.69
N GLU A 152 -24.16 -7.94 -17.71
CA GLU A 152 -25.29 -8.47 -18.47
C GLU A 152 -26.22 -9.35 -17.59
N LYS A 153 -25.64 -10.11 -16.66
CA LYS A 153 -26.39 -11.06 -15.82
C LYS A 153 -27.13 -10.39 -14.68
N THR A 154 -26.48 -9.46 -13.98
CA THR A 154 -26.96 -8.86 -12.73
C THR A 154 -27.59 -7.49 -12.92
N GLY A 155 -27.22 -6.76 -13.98
CA GLY A 155 -27.54 -5.35 -14.17
C GLY A 155 -26.70 -4.39 -13.31
N GLY A 156 -25.80 -4.93 -12.47
CA GLY A 156 -24.80 -4.18 -11.71
C GLY A 156 -23.55 -3.86 -12.54
N TYR A 157 -22.46 -3.51 -11.89
CA TYR A 157 -21.18 -3.24 -12.56
C TYR A 157 -20.29 -4.46 -12.55
N GLY A 158 -19.59 -4.71 -13.65
CA GLY A 158 -18.54 -5.72 -13.70
C GLY A 158 -17.34 -5.28 -12.87
N ILE A 159 -16.98 -3.99 -12.97
CA ILE A 159 -15.86 -3.37 -12.25
C ILE A 159 -16.32 -2.05 -11.61
N SER A 160 -15.88 -1.78 -10.38
CA SER A 160 -15.90 -0.45 -9.78
C SER A 160 -14.49 0.02 -9.50
N GLN A 161 -14.15 1.23 -9.97
CA GLN A 161 -12.81 1.78 -9.85
C GLN A 161 -12.83 3.30 -9.72
N TYR A 162 -11.97 3.85 -8.85
CA TYR A 162 -11.68 5.28 -8.82
C TYR A 162 -10.38 5.59 -9.57
N SER A 163 -10.29 6.79 -10.15
CA SER A 163 -9.12 7.24 -10.90
C SER A 163 -7.95 7.45 -9.96
N TYR A 164 -7.04 6.48 -9.90
CA TYR A 164 -5.86 6.54 -9.06
C TYR A 164 -4.61 6.17 -9.85
N ILE A 165 -3.62 7.07 -9.84
CA ILE A 165 -2.42 6.94 -10.65
C ILE A 165 -1.66 5.64 -10.36
N TRP A 166 -1.62 5.19 -9.13
CA TRP A 166 -0.96 3.96 -8.71
C TRP A 166 -1.59 2.70 -9.33
N THR A 167 -2.93 2.63 -9.39
CA THR A 167 -3.64 1.54 -10.08
C THR A 167 -3.42 1.63 -11.60
N LEU A 168 -3.43 2.85 -12.16
CA LEU A 168 -3.13 3.05 -13.58
C LEU A 168 -1.70 2.59 -13.92
N ASP A 169 -0.73 2.90 -13.05
CA ASP A 169 0.66 2.46 -13.23
C ASP A 169 0.78 0.93 -13.19
N ALA A 170 0.02 0.25 -12.31
CA ALA A 170 -0.04 -1.20 -12.31
C ALA A 170 -0.45 -1.76 -13.69
N PHE A 171 -1.52 -1.23 -14.28
CA PHE A 171 -1.96 -1.63 -15.62
C PHE A 171 -0.97 -1.25 -16.72
N MET A 172 -0.26 -0.13 -16.58
CA MET A 172 0.83 0.25 -17.49
C MET A 172 1.99 -0.76 -17.41
N ILE A 173 2.36 -1.19 -16.21
CA ILE A 173 3.43 -2.18 -15.99
C ILE A 173 3.02 -3.54 -16.57
N GLU A 174 1.78 -3.98 -16.36
CA GLU A 174 1.24 -5.23 -16.94
C GLU A 174 1.21 -5.18 -18.49
N HIS A 175 1.17 -3.99 -19.06
CA HIS A 175 1.29 -3.73 -20.50
C HIS A 175 2.76 -3.53 -20.97
N GLY A 176 3.74 -3.82 -20.12
CA GLY A 176 5.18 -3.67 -20.43
C GLY A 176 5.70 -2.23 -20.46
N SER A 177 5.01 -1.28 -19.80
CA SER A 177 5.39 0.13 -19.70
C SER A 177 5.29 0.61 -18.26
N SER A 178 5.36 1.91 -18.01
CA SER A 178 5.02 2.57 -16.75
C SER A 178 4.53 3.98 -17.01
N VAL A 179 3.96 4.63 -15.99
CA VAL A 179 3.47 6.02 -16.10
C VAL A 179 4.59 6.99 -16.42
N LEU A 180 5.81 6.74 -15.93
CA LEU A 180 7.01 7.50 -16.24
C LEU A 180 7.93 6.72 -17.17
N ASN A 181 8.79 7.42 -17.90
CA ASN A 181 9.91 6.84 -18.63
C ASN A 181 11.04 6.43 -17.67
N ASP A 182 12.02 5.64 -18.15
CA ASP A 182 13.06 5.02 -17.31
C ASP A 182 13.92 6.03 -16.52
N ASP A 183 14.06 7.27 -17.02
CA ASP A 183 14.80 8.34 -16.33
C ASP A 183 13.90 9.30 -15.52
N GLU A 184 12.60 8.98 -15.40
CA GLU A 184 11.58 9.74 -14.67
C GLU A 184 11.45 11.22 -15.10
N THR A 185 11.85 11.56 -16.33
CA THR A 185 11.84 12.93 -16.86
C THR A 185 10.57 13.26 -17.64
N ALA A 186 9.83 12.26 -18.08
CA ALA A 186 8.62 12.42 -18.88
C ALA A 186 7.57 11.34 -18.59
N THR A 187 6.30 11.65 -18.90
CA THR A 187 5.22 10.69 -18.77
C THR A 187 5.00 9.87 -20.03
N ASN A 188 4.70 8.58 -19.88
CA ASN A 188 4.30 7.65 -20.94
C ASN A 188 2.78 7.61 -21.18
N LEU A 189 1.97 8.40 -20.46
CA LEU A 189 0.50 8.38 -20.61
C LEU A 189 0.03 8.71 -22.05
N ASN A 190 0.84 9.39 -22.84
CA ASN A 190 0.53 9.68 -24.25
C ASN A 190 1.23 8.74 -25.25
N SER A 191 1.90 7.68 -24.76
CA SER A 191 2.45 6.61 -25.60
C SER A 191 1.34 5.70 -26.15
N GLU A 192 1.68 4.73 -27.03
CA GLU A 192 0.70 3.72 -27.48
C GLU A 192 0.21 2.89 -26.28
N ALA A 193 1.13 2.42 -25.41
CA ALA A 193 0.77 1.69 -24.19
C ALA A 193 -0.22 2.49 -23.31
N GLY A 194 0.06 3.76 -23.03
CA GLY A 194 -0.85 4.62 -22.26
C GLY A 194 -2.23 4.79 -22.90
N LYS A 195 -2.28 4.90 -24.22
CA LYS A 195 -3.56 4.99 -24.95
C LYS A 195 -4.34 3.67 -24.91
N GLU A 196 -3.65 2.54 -25.01
CA GLU A 196 -4.28 1.21 -24.96
C GLU A 196 -4.83 0.92 -23.57
N VAL A 197 -4.06 1.18 -22.50
CA VAL A 197 -4.53 1.06 -21.12
C VAL A 197 -5.77 1.93 -20.85
N ILE A 198 -5.69 3.21 -21.20
CA ILE A 198 -6.81 4.15 -21.01
C ILE A 198 -7.99 3.77 -21.92
N GLY A 199 -7.72 3.32 -23.14
CA GLY A 199 -8.72 2.85 -24.09
C GLY A 199 -9.49 1.65 -23.59
N PHE A 200 -8.80 0.67 -23.00
CA PHE A 200 -9.41 -0.53 -22.41
C PHE A 200 -10.49 -0.17 -21.36
N PHE A 201 -10.14 0.68 -20.40
CA PHE A 201 -11.12 1.13 -19.39
C PHE A 201 -12.20 2.03 -19.99
N ARG A 202 -11.84 2.91 -20.91
CA ARG A 202 -12.80 3.81 -21.56
C ARG A 202 -13.89 3.05 -22.30
N ASP A 203 -13.54 2.01 -23.02
CA ASP A 203 -14.47 1.17 -23.75
C ASP A 203 -15.47 0.48 -22.82
N LEU A 204 -15.02 0.02 -21.65
CA LEU A 204 -15.88 -0.61 -20.64
C LEU A 204 -16.75 0.41 -19.90
N ILE A 205 -16.25 1.64 -19.68
CA ILE A 205 -17.04 2.75 -19.12
C ILE A 205 -18.15 3.14 -20.07
N ASP A 206 -17.85 3.30 -21.36
CA ASP A 206 -18.82 3.69 -22.39
C ASP A 206 -19.91 2.62 -22.60
N GLN A 207 -19.64 1.35 -22.24
CA GLN A 207 -20.59 0.24 -22.21
C GLN A 207 -21.38 0.14 -20.89
N GLY A 208 -21.06 0.94 -19.88
CA GLY A 208 -21.69 0.87 -18.54
C GLY A 208 -21.20 -0.29 -17.67
N VAL A 209 -20.19 -1.04 -18.11
CA VAL A 209 -19.62 -2.19 -17.38
C VAL A 209 -18.75 -1.74 -16.20
N VAL A 210 -18.10 -0.60 -16.33
CA VAL A 210 -17.25 -0.01 -15.28
C VAL A 210 -17.94 1.17 -14.63
N HIS A 211 -18.09 1.14 -13.30
CA HIS A 211 -18.45 2.31 -12.50
C HIS A 211 -17.17 3.08 -12.12
N ALA A 212 -16.96 4.19 -12.80
CA ALA A 212 -15.75 4.99 -12.65
C ALA A 212 -15.99 6.20 -11.74
N PHE A 213 -15.09 6.41 -10.78
CA PHE A 213 -15.13 7.52 -9.82
C PHE A 213 -13.89 8.40 -9.92
N ASN A 214 -13.97 9.63 -9.36
CA ASN A 214 -12.82 10.51 -9.24
C ASN A 214 -11.83 10.00 -8.17
N ASN A 215 -10.61 10.52 -8.18
CA ASN A 215 -9.55 10.12 -7.26
C ASN A 215 -9.84 10.39 -5.77
N THR A 216 -10.80 11.25 -5.45
CA THR A 216 -11.24 11.56 -4.08
C THR A 216 -12.46 10.75 -3.62
N GLU A 217 -12.95 9.82 -4.44
CA GLU A 217 -14.21 9.10 -4.24
C GLU A 217 -14.01 7.59 -4.06
N SER A 218 -12.88 7.17 -3.45
CA SER A 218 -12.59 5.76 -3.18
C SER A 218 -13.62 5.08 -2.25
N ASP A 219 -14.29 5.86 -1.40
CA ASP A 219 -15.39 5.43 -0.55
C ASP A 219 -16.60 4.93 -1.35
N LYS A 220 -16.81 5.44 -2.56
CA LYS A 220 -17.89 4.98 -3.44
C LYS A 220 -17.63 3.58 -4.00
N VAL A 221 -16.37 3.23 -4.28
CA VAL A 221 -16.02 1.83 -4.63
C VAL A 221 -16.37 0.91 -3.46
N THR A 222 -16.03 1.32 -2.23
CA THR A 222 -16.39 0.56 -1.02
C THR A 222 -17.91 0.43 -0.88
N ALA A 223 -18.67 1.48 -1.19
CA ALA A 223 -20.14 1.43 -1.17
C ALA A 223 -20.71 0.48 -2.23
N ASP A 224 -20.18 0.45 -3.45
CA ASP A 224 -20.59 -0.51 -4.47
C ASP A 224 -20.35 -1.96 -4.02
N VAL A 225 -19.20 -2.23 -3.38
CA VAL A 225 -18.90 -3.55 -2.80
C VAL A 225 -19.89 -3.90 -1.68
N GLN A 226 -20.16 -2.95 -0.80
CA GLN A 226 -21.10 -3.13 0.32
C GLN A 226 -22.55 -3.37 -0.14
N ASN A 227 -22.93 -2.80 -1.26
CA ASN A 227 -24.24 -2.99 -1.86
C ASN A 227 -24.33 -4.22 -2.78
N GLU A 228 -23.20 -4.94 -2.97
CA GLU A 228 -23.06 -6.03 -3.95
C GLU A 228 -23.38 -5.58 -5.41
N ASP A 229 -23.13 -4.31 -5.71
CA ASP A 229 -23.35 -3.71 -7.02
C ASP A 229 -22.18 -3.94 -7.99
N THR A 230 -21.04 -4.46 -7.52
CA THR A 230 -19.84 -4.70 -8.33
C THR A 230 -19.22 -6.06 -8.02
N ALA A 231 -18.67 -6.71 -9.07
CA ALA A 231 -17.99 -7.99 -8.90
C ALA A 231 -16.47 -7.88 -8.76
N ILE A 232 -15.83 -6.88 -9.37
CA ILE A 232 -14.38 -6.75 -9.42
C ILE A 232 -13.99 -5.32 -9.03
N TRP A 233 -12.93 -5.18 -8.22
CA TRP A 233 -12.33 -3.87 -7.90
C TRP A 233 -10.84 -4.02 -7.63
N PHE A 234 -10.11 -2.92 -7.80
CA PHE A 234 -8.68 -2.85 -7.54
C PHE A 234 -8.42 -1.94 -6.34
N SER A 235 -7.65 -2.43 -5.38
CA SER A 235 -7.32 -1.67 -4.18
C SER A 235 -5.99 -2.12 -3.58
N SER A 236 -5.60 -1.47 -2.49
CA SER A 236 -4.40 -1.81 -1.73
C SER A 236 -4.52 -3.17 -1.04
N THR A 237 -3.41 -3.89 -0.91
CA THR A 237 -3.31 -5.04 0.01
C THR A 237 -3.66 -4.66 1.44
N GLY A 238 -3.45 -3.40 1.84
CA GLY A 238 -3.84 -2.87 3.16
C GLY A 238 -5.35 -2.81 3.41
N ASP A 239 -6.18 -3.05 2.40
CA ASP A 239 -7.65 -3.14 2.52
C ASP A 239 -8.15 -4.58 2.73
N LEU A 240 -7.27 -5.58 2.75
CA LEU A 240 -7.67 -6.99 2.82
C LEU A 240 -8.57 -7.28 4.03
N THR A 241 -8.18 -6.80 5.20
CA THR A 241 -8.95 -7.04 6.43
C THR A 241 -10.34 -6.37 6.37
N LYS A 242 -10.42 -5.17 5.77
CA LYS A 242 -11.68 -4.45 5.57
C LYS A 242 -12.63 -5.26 4.67
N PHE A 243 -12.16 -5.67 3.50
CA PHE A 243 -13.01 -6.40 2.56
C PHE A 243 -13.31 -7.83 3.01
N SER A 244 -12.40 -8.49 3.73
CA SER A 244 -12.69 -9.80 4.35
C SER A 244 -13.80 -9.70 5.38
N SER A 245 -13.75 -8.71 6.29
CA SER A 245 -14.82 -8.49 7.27
C SER A 245 -16.16 -8.18 6.60
N MET A 246 -16.13 -7.37 5.55
CA MET A 246 -17.34 -7.03 4.79
C MET A 246 -17.94 -8.26 4.08
N ALA A 247 -17.10 -9.10 3.49
CA ALA A 247 -17.55 -10.35 2.85
C ALA A 247 -18.18 -11.31 3.85
N ASP A 248 -17.59 -11.44 5.04
CA ASP A 248 -18.15 -12.26 6.13
C ASP A 248 -19.51 -11.74 6.61
N GLU A 249 -19.66 -10.41 6.75
CA GLU A 249 -20.90 -9.76 7.18
C GLU A 249 -22.02 -9.90 6.15
N LEU A 250 -21.72 -9.78 4.87
CA LEU A 250 -22.67 -9.84 3.76
C LEU A 250 -22.90 -11.27 3.24
N GLY A 251 -21.98 -12.18 3.54
CA GLY A 251 -22.09 -13.59 3.18
C GLY A 251 -21.71 -13.90 1.73
N PHE A 252 -20.86 -13.07 1.09
CA PHE A 252 -20.31 -13.38 -0.24
C PHE A 252 -18.91 -13.98 -0.15
N GLU A 253 -18.53 -14.74 -1.18
CA GLU A 253 -17.20 -15.32 -1.32
C GLU A 253 -16.22 -14.27 -1.87
N LEU A 254 -15.35 -13.74 -1.01
CA LEU A 254 -14.27 -12.84 -1.44
C LEU A 254 -13.13 -13.63 -2.06
N GLY A 255 -12.61 -13.14 -3.17
CA GLY A 255 -11.36 -13.61 -3.74
C GLY A 255 -10.37 -12.48 -3.99
N VAL A 256 -9.09 -12.86 -4.10
CA VAL A 256 -7.97 -11.95 -4.37
C VAL A 256 -7.09 -12.54 -5.47
N GLY A 257 -6.65 -11.70 -6.39
CA GLY A 257 -5.75 -12.06 -7.49
C GLY A 257 -4.69 -11.00 -7.73
N PHE A 258 -3.69 -11.34 -8.53
CA PHE A 258 -2.78 -10.34 -9.09
C PHE A 258 -3.57 -9.38 -9.98
N ILE A 259 -3.02 -8.19 -10.25
CA ILE A 259 -3.53 -7.37 -11.35
C ILE A 259 -3.45 -8.23 -12.63
N PRO A 260 -4.52 -8.28 -13.43
CA PRO A 260 -4.51 -9.10 -14.64
C PRO A 260 -3.48 -8.62 -15.66
N MET A 261 -2.67 -9.53 -16.19
CA MET A 261 -1.62 -9.20 -17.15
C MET A 261 -2.17 -8.98 -18.56
N GLU A 262 -1.46 -8.16 -19.34
CA GLU A 262 -1.57 -8.09 -20.80
C GLU A 262 -0.32 -8.73 -21.43
N GLU A 263 0.84 -8.08 -21.28
CA GLU A 263 2.12 -8.54 -21.81
C GLU A 263 2.94 -9.33 -20.77
N CYS A 264 2.89 -8.89 -19.51
CA CYS A 264 3.68 -9.49 -18.42
C CYS A 264 2.99 -9.29 -17.07
N TYR A 265 3.46 -10.00 -16.05
CA TYR A 265 3.15 -9.64 -14.67
C TYR A 265 4.12 -8.58 -14.17
N GLY A 266 3.59 -7.57 -13.50
CA GLY A 266 4.35 -6.53 -12.83
C GLY A 266 3.47 -5.80 -11.81
N THR A 267 4.06 -5.04 -10.91
CA THR A 267 3.29 -4.25 -9.96
C THR A 267 4.16 -3.13 -9.36
N PRO A 268 3.63 -1.92 -9.21
CA PRO A 268 4.31 -0.92 -8.39
C PRO A 268 4.17 -1.30 -6.91
N THR A 269 5.15 -0.94 -6.10
CA THR A 269 4.97 -0.96 -4.64
C THR A 269 4.25 0.30 -4.17
N GLY A 270 3.70 0.26 -2.97
CA GLY A 270 2.99 1.38 -2.35
C GLY A 270 3.17 1.43 -0.84
N GLY A 271 2.39 2.30 -0.19
CA GLY A 271 2.41 2.48 1.25
C GLY A 271 3.42 3.51 1.72
N CYS A 272 3.93 3.35 2.93
CA CYS A 272 4.82 4.34 3.55
C CYS A 272 6.05 3.72 4.21
N ASN A 273 7.05 4.58 4.34
CA ASN A 273 8.20 4.36 5.20
C ASN A 273 8.08 5.23 6.46
N LEU A 274 8.80 4.86 7.52
CA LEU A 274 9.04 5.74 8.67
C LEU A 274 10.29 6.58 8.39
N VAL A 275 10.16 7.88 8.56
CA VAL A 275 11.22 8.86 8.34
C VAL A 275 11.48 9.67 9.61
N MET A 276 12.73 10.10 9.80
CA MET A 276 13.15 11.00 10.86
C MET A 276 13.23 12.43 10.32
N MET A 277 12.77 13.42 11.09
CA MET A 277 12.92 14.82 10.70
C MET A 277 14.34 15.32 10.92
N SER A 278 14.86 16.15 10.00
CA SER A 278 16.26 16.58 9.99
C SER A 278 16.64 17.57 11.09
N LYS A 279 15.74 18.53 11.42
CA LYS A 279 16.04 19.63 12.35
C LYS A 279 15.82 19.27 13.83
N LEU A 280 16.20 18.05 14.22
CA LEU A 280 16.07 17.60 15.61
C LEU A 280 17.42 17.72 16.34
N PRO A 281 17.40 18.02 17.66
CA PRO A 281 18.58 17.83 18.49
C PRO A 281 19.02 16.36 18.52
N ASP A 282 20.34 16.09 18.67
CA ASP A 282 20.90 14.73 18.61
C ASP A 282 20.18 13.72 19.52
N LYS A 283 19.90 14.11 20.78
CA LYS A 283 19.16 13.25 21.71
C LYS A 283 17.76 12.88 21.22
N LYS A 284 17.11 13.76 20.47
CA LYS A 284 15.81 13.47 19.89
C LYS A 284 15.94 12.57 18.66
N LYS A 285 16.98 12.75 17.87
CA LYS A 285 17.32 11.85 16.76
C LYS A 285 17.61 10.41 17.24
N GLU A 286 18.37 10.27 18.33
CA GLU A 286 18.62 8.97 18.97
C GLU A 286 17.30 8.32 19.42
N ALA A 287 16.42 9.07 20.08
CA ALA A 287 15.12 8.58 20.53
C ALA A 287 14.19 8.25 19.36
N ALA A 288 14.16 9.06 18.31
CA ALA A 288 13.41 8.81 17.08
C ALA A 288 13.88 7.54 16.37
N TRP A 289 15.20 7.30 16.31
CA TRP A 289 15.77 6.09 15.75
C TRP A 289 15.32 4.83 16.51
N GLU A 290 15.35 4.86 17.85
CA GLU A 290 14.87 3.75 18.66
C GLU A 290 13.40 3.41 18.39
N PHE A 291 12.57 4.43 18.20
CA PHE A 291 11.17 4.25 17.83
C PHE A 291 11.01 3.68 16.42
N ILE A 292 11.70 4.25 15.42
CA ILE A 292 11.66 3.75 14.03
C ILE A 292 12.10 2.28 13.98
N ARG A 293 13.20 1.95 14.65
CA ARG A 293 13.73 0.59 14.70
C ARG A 293 12.74 -0.39 15.34
N PHE A 294 12.09 0.02 16.44
CA PHE A 294 11.05 -0.78 17.09
C PHE A 294 9.86 -1.02 16.16
N MET A 295 9.31 0.05 15.58
CA MET A 295 8.13 -0.03 14.70
C MET A 295 8.36 -0.89 13.45
N THR A 296 9.59 -0.99 12.99
CA THR A 296 9.98 -1.77 11.79
C THR A 296 10.67 -3.10 12.11
N ASP A 297 10.67 -3.53 13.38
CA ASP A 297 11.21 -4.82 13.79
C ASP A 297 10.30 -5.98 13.32
N THR A 298 10.86 -7.17 13.26
CA THR A 298 10.18 -8.39 12.79
C THR A 298 8.86 -8.63 13.50
N GLU A 299 8.84 -8.54 14.85
CA GLU A 299 7.63 -8.79 15.63
C GLU A 299 6.52 -7.76 15.35
N GLN A 300 6.88 -6.46 15.29
CA GLN A 300 5.93 -5.38 15.01
C GLN A 300 5.45 -5.43 13.55
N THR A 301 6.32 -5.81 12.63
CA THR A 301 5.96 -6.06 11.24
C THR A 301 4.91 -7.18 11.11
N VAL A 302 5.09 -8.30 11.82
CA VAL A 302 4.09 -9.39 11.86
C VAL A 302 2.75 -8.88 12.41
N LYS A 303 2.76 -8.16 13.53
CA LYS A 303 1.53 -7.60 14.12
C LYS A 303 0.81 -6.67 13.16
N SER A 304 1.55 -5.76 12.53
CA SER A 304 0.99 -4.81 11.54
C SER A 304 0.36 -5.53 10.35
N SER A 305 1.05 -6.53 9.80
CA SER A 305 0.56 -7.27 8.63
C SER A 305 -0.74 -8.02 8.93
N ILE A 306 -0.81 -8.72 10.06
CA ILE A 306 -2.02 -9.46 10.48
C ILE A 306 -3.18 -8.50 10.76
N LYS A 307 -2.90 -7.37 11.42
CA LYS A 307 -3.95 -6.42 11.80
C LYS A 307 -4.54 -5.67 10.61
N THR A 308 -3.73 -5.34 9.61
CA THR A 308 -4.12 -4.42 8.54
C THR A 308 -4.26 -5.08 7.17
N GLY A 309 -3.48 -6.12 6.89
CA GLY A 309 -3.32 -6.71 5.56
C GLY A 309 -2.13 -6.14 4.77
N TYR A 310 -1.39 -5.16 5.31
CA TYR A 310 -0.15 -4.69 4.69
C TYR A 310 0.89 -5.82 4.61
N LEU A 311 1.78 -5.72 3.63
CA LEU A 311 2.85 -6.70 3.41
C LEU A 311 3.82 -6.74 4.60
N PRO A 312 4.30 -7.92 5.00
CA PRO A 312 5.41 -8.01 5.93
C PRO A 312 6.68 -7.48 5.24
N ALA A 313 7.15 -6.31 5.64
CA ALA A 313 8.28 -5.64 4.98
C ALA A 313 9.62 -6.37 5.18
N ARG A 314 9.72 -7.25 6.20
CA ARG A 314 10.88 -8.09 6.49
C ARG A 314 10.69 -9.53 6.04
N LYS A 315 11.74 -10.13 5.48
CA LYS A 315 11.78 -11.55 5.11
C LYS A 315 11.56 -12.44 6.34
N SER A 316 12.25 -12.13 7.45
CA SER A 316 12.07 -12.82 8.74
C SER A 316 10.62 -12.76 9.27
N ALA A 317 9.91 -11.67 9.04
CA ALA A 317 8.50 -11.55 9.39
C ALA A 317 7.63 -12.48 8.52
N GLY A 318 7.80 -12.44 7.18
CA GLY A 318 7.07 -13.30 6.25
C GLY A 318 7.32 -14.79 6.47
N GLU A 319 8.51 -15.16 6.98
CA GLU A 319 8.91 -16.54 7.26
C GLU A 319 8.61 -16.99 8.70
N SER A 320 8.10 -16.09 9.56
CA SER A 320 7.79 -16.44 10.95
C SER A 320 6.68 -17.48 11.05
N GLU A 321 6.69 -18.29 12.10
CA GLU A 321 5.64 -19.29 12.34
C GLU A 321 4.25 -18.65 12.49
N THR A 322 4.18 -17.45 13.09
CA THR A 322 2.94 -16.68 13.22
C THR A 322 2.38 -16.27 11.87
N MET A 323 3.24 -15.74 10.95
CA MET A 323 2.79 -15.38 9.60
C MET A 323 2.45 -16.59 8.75
N LYS A 324 3.17 -17.72 8.90
CA LYS A 324 2.81 -18.97 8.22
C LYS A 324 1.43 -19.44 8.63
N ALA A 325 1.13 -19.47 9.95
CA ALA A 325 -0.19 -19.80 10.45
C ALA A 325 -1.27 -18.85 9.92
N TYR A 326 -1.00 -17.54 9.91
CA TYR A 326 -1.91 -16.55 9.33
C TYR A 326 -2.17 -16.78 7.83
N PHE A 327 -1.16 -17.12 7.04
CA PHE A 327 -1.32 -17.44 5.63
C PHE A 327 -2.09 -18.75 5.38
N GLU A 328 -2.08 -19.70 6.34
CA GLU A 328 -2.92 -20.89 6.29
C GLU A 328 -4.39 -20.57 6.58
N GLU A 329 -4.66 -19.67 7.54
CA GLU A 329 -6.01 -19.20 7.87
C GLU A 329 -6.56 -18.22 6.82
N MET A 330 -5.70 -17.34 6.27
CA MET A 330 -6.02 -16.30 5.30
C MET A 330 -5.12 -16.43 4.06
N PRO A 331 -5.35 -17.42 3.18
CA PRO A 331 -4.49 -17.63 1.99
C PRO A 331 -4.42 -16.40 1.07
N MET A 332 -5.46 -15.56 1.05
CA MET A 332 -5.51 -14.32 0.27
C MET A 332 -4.39 -13.33 0.64
N ALA A 333 -3.99 -13.29 1.92
CA ALA A 333 -2.90 -12.42 2.36
C ALA A 333 -1.55 -12.80 1.73
N ARG A 334 -1.36 -14.07 1.37
CA ARG A 334 -0.15 -14.53 0.70
C ARG A 334 -0.07 -14.15 -0.77
N VAL A 335 -1.22 -13.92 -1.42
CA VAL A 335 -1.27 -13.52 -2.85
C VAL A 335 -0.45 -12.24 -3.06
N ALA A 336 -0.66 -11.23 -2.23
CA ALA A 336 0.07 -9.97 -2.29
C ALA A 336 1.59 -10.14 -2.10
N LEU A 337 2.01 -10.98 -1.17
CA LEU A 337 3.44 -11.25 -0.95
C LEU A 337 4.06 -11.95 -2.16
N ASN A 338 3.33 -12.88 -2.78
CA ASN A 338 3.79 -13.55 -4.00
C ASN A 338 3.93 -12.56 -5.17
N GLN A 339 3.07 -11.54 -5.24
CA GLN A 339 3.13 -10.50 -6.28
C GLN A 339 4.40 -9.67 -6.21
N LEU A 340 5.04 -9.53 -5.03
CA LEU A 340 6.33 -8.81 -4.87
C LEU A 340 7.46 -9.37 -5.74
N THR A 341 7.39 -10.64 -6.17
CA THR A 341 8.36 -11.21 -7.12
C THR A 341 8.38 -10.49 -8.47
N TYR A 342 7.30 -9.80 -8.78
CA TYR A 342 7.10 -9.04 -10.01
C TYR A 342 7.13 -7.52 -9.78
N ALA A 343 7.45 -7.06 -8.55
CA ALA A 343 7.51 -5.64 -8.22
C ALA A 343 8.74 -4.97 -8.83
N ASN A 344 8.53 -3.78 -9.40
CA ASN A 344 9.54 -2.92 -10.00
C ASN A 344 9.84 -1.73 -9.08
#